data_93e110cae7620a409e4fe1ddbcb20001
#
_entry.id   93e110cae7620a409e4fe1ddbcb20001
#
_cell.length_a   1.000
_cell.length_b   1.000
_cell.length_c   1.000
_cell.angle_alpha   90.00
_cell.angle_beta   90.00
_cell.angle_gamma   90.00
#
_symmetry.space_group_name_H-M   'P 1'
#
loop_
_entity.id
_entity.type
_entity.pdbx_description
1 polymer ?
#
loop_
_entity_poly.entity_id
_entity_poly.type
_entity_poly.pdbx_seq_one_letter_code
_entity_poly.pdbx_strand_id
1 'polypeptide(L)'
;MVSPHSLLSTAVLYGTTTFIVNPKEAVLVSGKAGLDYLLSQSEKCPANVFFMLPYLSLRASTEEQEARFDGRDIFSYLRNPRILGLEEIMDTKGVIHSNPVLWKTREGTESKFPGGHNAFLSEEREDSSLIRLQTDELPKDFSYTLNEVHSGMHIHIKEGAIARNLDTLIEGILSEKIDSRSFSFCADDKTIDAILREGHINHSIKKAIALGLPMGKAYQMATINAAECYHLPLLGAIAPGKQADFLLLSDPKEVLVEAVYHKGKRIERTGKPTSLHYPKELRKTLHFSAVEEEDFLLPILKRNTMVLGIQENAVETSHMQVNFKRCGNFDPSRFSSYRKVASLSRHKGKQKMTLSICHGYTIRQGAIASSLSRDCDGILVIGDSDRDMCLAVNELLKMQGGIALVSRGTVVKRVPLPVMGMITENGEATLETELREMKEKLHEMGISLNMDPLMPLRYLSSPTLPEIRITPEGVYIIKDGSSRLCKG
;
A
#
# COMPACT_ATOMS: atom_id res chain seq x y z
N MET A 1 -6.11 -6.34 -4.49
CA MET A 1 -6.26 -7.20 -5.71
C MET A 1 -7.70 -7.61 -5.99
N VAL A 2 -8.63 -7.38 -5.09
CA VAL A 2 -10.07 -7.60 -5.26
C VAL A 2 -10.81 -6.29 -5.42
N SER A 3 -12.07 -6.33 -5.84
CA SER A 3 -12.91 -5.13 -5.91
C SER A 3 -13.15 -4.52 -4.53
N PRO A 4 -13.40 -3.19 -4.43
CA PRO A 4 -13.81 -2.57 -3.17
C PRO A 4 -15.02 -3.27 -2.54
N HIS A 5 -16.01 -3.63 -3.36
CA HIS A 5 -17.20 -4.33 -2.89
C HIS A 5 -16.87 -5.66 -2.21
N SER A 6 -16.00 -6.48 -2.80
CA SER A 6 -15.57 -7.75 -2.23
C SER A 6 -14.88 -7.59 -0.88
N LEU A 7 -13.88 -6.69 -0.82
CA LEU A 7 -13.14 -6.45 0.42
C LEU A 7 -14.05 -5.96 1.54
N LEU A 8 -14.84 -4.93 1.26
CA LEU A 8 -15.69 -4.28 2.26
C LEU A 8 -16.83 -5.20 2.73
N SER A 9 -17.46 -5.96 1.81
CA SER A 9 -18.49 -6.92 2.16
C SER A 9 -17.96 -8.09 2.99
N THR A 10 -16.69 -8.46 2.82
CA THR A 10 -16.04 -9.45 3.67
C THR A 10 -15.71 -8.86 5.05
N ALA A 11 -15.04 -7.73 5.09
CA ALA A 11 -14.61 -7.12 6.35
C ALA A 11 -15.77 -6.71 7.27
N VAL A 12 -16.90 -6.30 6.70
CA VAL A 12 -18.09 -5.92 7.46
C VAL A 12 -18.66 -7.09 8.28
N LEU A 13 -18.54 -8.32 7.80
CA LEU A 13 -18.98 -9.52 8.54
C LEU A 13 -18.14 -9.78 9.81
N TYR A 14 -16.96 -9.18 9.91
CA TYR A 14 -16.11 -9.20 11.08
C TYR A 14 -16.29 -7.96 11.97
N GLY A 15 -17.35 -7.16 11.72
CA GLY A 15 -17.78 -6.07 12.58
C GLY A 15 -17.31 -4.67 12.18
N THR A 16 -16.56 -4.51 11.10
CA THR A 16 -16.13 -3.19 10.65
C THR A 16 -17.19 -2.56 9.77
N THR A 17 -17.89 -1.52 10.26
CA THR A 17 -18.99 -0.84 9.56
C THR A 17 -18.60 0.51 8.96
N THR A 18 -17.39 1.01 9.24
CA THR A 18 -16.88 2.27 8.68
C THR A 18 -15.44 2.08 8.23
N PHE A 19 -15.14 2.57 7.03
CA PHE A 19 -13.83 2.49 6.40
C PHE A 19 -13.37 3.87 5.98
N ILE A 20 -12.10 4.17 6.29
CA ILE A 20 -11.38 5.34 5.78
C ILE A 20 -10.37 4.80 4.77
N VAL A 21 -10.50 5.19 3.51
CA VAL A 21 -9.77 4.59 2.38
C VAL A 21 -8.85 5.61 1.74
N ASN A 22 -7.60 5.21 1.50
CA ASN A 22 -6.69 5.96 0.65
C ASN A 22 -6.75 5.37 -0.79
N PRO A 23 -7.21 6.14 -1.80
CA PRO A 23 -7.33 5.69 -3.18
C PRO A 23 -6.05 5.86 -4.00
N LYS A 24 -4.89 6.05 -3.38
CA LYS A 24 -3.64 6.50 -3.98
C LYS A 24 -3.25 5.72 -5.24
N GLU A 25 -3.17 4.39 -5.16
CA GLU A 25 -2.76 3.58 -6.29
C GLU A 25 -3.73 3.68 -7.47
N ALA A 26 -5.04 3.76 -7.21
CA ALA A 26 -6.04 3.95 -8.26
C ALA A 26 -5.92 5.33 -8.93
N VAL A 27 -5.61 6.36 -8.15
CA VAL A 27 -5.39 7.73 -8.64
C VAL A 27 -4.07 7.81 -9.43
N LEU A 28 -2.99 7.20 -8.94
CA LEU A 28 -1.70 7.15 -9.66
C LEU A 28 -1.84 6.50 -11.04
N VAL A 29 -2.58 5.40 -11.13
CA VAL A 29 -2.74 4.65 -12.39
C VAL A 29 -3.77 5.26 -13.33
N SER A 30 -4.91 5.72 -12.81
CA SER A 30 -6.08 6.07 -13.62
C SER A 30 -6.67 7.44 -13.31
N GLY A 31 -6.01 8.25 -12.49
CA GLY A 31 -6.45 9.60 -12.16
C GLY A 31 -7.88 9.66 -11.62
N LYS A 32 -8.67 10.61 -12.15
CA LYS A 32 -10.09 10.78 -11.81
C LYS A 32 -10.94 9.54 -12.03
N ALA A 33 -10.73 8.83 -13.14
CA ALA A 33 -11.51 7.62 -13.46
C ALA A 33 -11.35 6.53 -12.40
N GLY A 34 -10.15 6.39 -11.84
CA GLY A 34 -9.88 5.47 -10.74
C GLY A 34 -10.60 5.88 -9.45
N LEU A 35 -10.56 7.16 -9.09
CA LEU A 35 -11.25 7.69 -7.91
C LEU A 35 -12.77 7.59 -8.04
N ASP A 36 -13.33 8.00 -9.18
CA ASP A 36 -14.77 7.93 -9.45
C ASP A 36 -15.30 6.50 -9.39
N TYR A 37 -14.50 5.55 -9.91
CA TYR A 37 -14.82 4.13 -9.80
C TYR A 37 -14.88 3.69 -8.33
N LEU A 38 -13.87 4.00 -7.51
CA LEU A 38 -13.86 3.63 -6.10
C LEU A 38 -15.01 4.27 -5.32
N LEU A 39 -15.30 5.55 -5.57
CA LEU A 39 -16.43 6.27 -5.00
C LEU A 39 -17.76 5.59 -5.36
N SER A 40 -17.98 5.28 -6.63
CA SER A 40 -19.25 4.67 -7.09
C SER A 40 -19.44 3.24 -6.57
N GLN A 41 -18.38 2.42 -6.54
CA GLN A 41 -18.48 1.04 -6.04
C GLN A 41 -18.70 0.98 -4.54
N SER A 42 -18.09 1.89 -3.78
CA SER A 42 -18.27 1.95 -2.33
C SER A 42 -19.66 2.37 -1.88
N GLU A 43 -20.43 3.07 -2.72
CA GLU A 43 -21.85 3.41 -2.44
C GLU A 43 -22.75 2.18 -2.32
N LYS A 44 -22.38 1.09 -2.99
CA LYS A 44 -23.13 -0.16 -2.99
C LYS A 44 -22.78 -1.09 -1.82
N CYS A 45 -21.79 -0.68 -1.00
CA CYS A 45 -21.34 -1.50 0.12
C CYS A 45 -22.23 -1.28 1.36
N PRO A 46 -22.47 -2.30 2.16
CA PRO A 46 -23.25 -2.20 3.39
C PRO A 46 -22.39 -1.62 4.54
N ALA A 47 -21.70 -0.50 4.29
CA ALA A 47 -20.79 0.17 5.22
C ALA A 47 -20.69 1.66 4.89
N ASN A 48 -20.24 2.47 5.85
CA ASN A 48 -19.80 3.82 5.57
C ASN A 48 -18.39 3.76 4.95
N VAL A 49 -18.20 4.43 3.82
CA VAL A 49 -16.89 4.49 3.16
C VAL A 49 -16.53 5.94 2.89
N PHE A 50 -15.50 6.40 3.55
CA PHE A 50 -14.93 7.71 3.40
C PHE A 50 -13.55 7.61 2.75
N PHE A 51 -13.08 8.71 2.18
CA PHE A 51 -11.82 8.74 1.46
C PHE A 51 -10.95 9.89 1.94
N MET A 52 -9.66 9.61 2.03
CA MET A 52 -8.60 10.59 2.15
C MET A 52 -7.92 10.71 0.80
N LEU A 53 -7.92 11.90 0.19
CA LEU A 53 -7.31 12.08 -1.12
C LEU A 53 -5.78 12.05 -1.00
N PRO A 54 -5.08 11.35 -1.89
CA PRO A 54 -3.63 11.36 -1.90
C PRO A 54 -3.13 12.73 -2.36
N TYR A 55 -2.16 13.29 -1.63
CA TYR A 55 -1.35 14.37 -2.13
C TYR A 55 -0.19 13.78 -2.93
N LEU A 56 -0.29 13.82 -4.25
CA LEU A 56 0.78 13.37 -5.13
C LEU A 56 1.89 14.42 -5.11
N SER A 57 2.99 14.13 -4.41
CA SER A 57 4.11 15.04 -4.34
C SER A 57 4.84 15.12 -5.68
N LEU A 58 5.29 16.32 -6.06
CA LEU A 58 6.08 16.61 -7.25
C LEU A 58 7.38 15.79 -7.39
N ARG A 59 7.82 15.12 -6.32
CA ARG A 59 9.06 14.32 -6.31
C ARG A 59 8.90 12.87 -6.74
N ALA A 60 7.69 12.34 -6.59
CA ALA A 60 7.39 10.94 -6.92
C ALA A 60 6.49 10.83 -8.15
N SER A 61 5.84 11.91 -8.57
CA SER A 61 4.98 11.95 -9.74
C SER A 61 5.78 12.30 -10.99
N THR A 62 5.48 11.64 -12.10
CA THR A 62 5.91 12.09 -13.43
C THR A 62 5.01 13.24 -13.89
N GLU A 63 5.47 14.09 -14.81
CA GLU A 63 4.63 15.13 -15.43
C GLU A 63 3.30 14.54 -15.98
N GLU A 64 3.30 13.29 -16.42
CA GLU A 64 2.12 12.60 -16.90
C GLU A 64 1.13 12.23 -15.79
N GLN A 65 1.61 11.92 -14.59
CA GLN A 65 0.77 11.63 -13.42
C GLN A 65 0.12 12.90 -12.89
N GLU A 66 0.87 13.99 -12.83
CA GLU A 66 0.35 15.31 -12.45
C GLU A 66 -0.73 15.81 -13.42
N ALA A 67 -0.58 15.54 -14.71
CA ALA A 67 -1.59 15.88 -15.71
C ALA A 67 -2.91 15.10 -15.55
N ARG A 68 -2.92 13.98 -14.80
CA ARG A 68 -4.10 13.14 -14.59
C ARG A 68 -4.90 13.48 -13.34
N PHE A 69 -4.25 14.01 -12.31
CA PHE A 69 -4.89 14.40 -11.06
C PHE A 69 -4.13 15.56 -10.44
N ASP A 70 -4.58 16.77 -10.68
CA ASP A 70 -3.94 18.01 -10.23
C ASP A 70 -4.65 18.65 -9.03
N GLY A 71 -4.12 19.78 -8.55
CA GLY A 71 -4.70 20.52 -7.44
C GLY A 71 -6.15 20.98 -7.70
N ARG A 72 -6.54 21.24 -8.95
CA ARG A 72 -7.93 21.63 -9.32
C ARG A 72 -8.86 20.44 -9.15
N ASP A 73 -8.39 19.25 -9.47
CA ASP A 73 -9.14 18.02 -9.26
C ASP A 73 -9.37 17.77 -7.78
N ILE A 74 -8.33 17.90 -6.96
CA ILE A 74 -8.44 17.80 -5.49
C ILE A 74 -9.54 18.73 -4.99
N PHE A 75 -9.52 20.01 -5.37
CA PHE A 75 -10.55 20.98 -4.95
C PHE A 75 -11.96 20.57 -5.35
N SER A 76 -12.14 20.00 -6.53
CA SER A 76 -13.45 19.55 -6.99
C SER A 76 -14.02 18.44 -6.11
N TYR A 77 -13.18 17.48 -5.73
CA TYR A 77 -13.57 16.35 -4.89
C TYR A 77 -13.76 16.70 -3.41
N LEU A 78 -13.05 17.70 -2.88
CA LEU A 78 -13.20 18.12 -1.48
C LEU A 78 -14.61 18.60 -1.12
N ARG A 79 -15.46 18.93 -2.11
CA ARG A 79 -16.88 19.23 -1.90
C ARG A 79 -17.72 17.98 -1.63
N ASN A 80 -17.20 16.78 -1.96
CA ASN A 80 -17.91 15.53 -1.67
C ASN A 80 -17.88 15.26 -0.16
N PRO A 81 -19.03 15.00 0.50
CA PRO A 81 -19.09 14.75 1.95
C PRO A 81 -18.36 13.45 2.36
N ARG A 82 -18.13 12.54 1.43
CA ARG A 82 -17.34 11.31 1.70
C ARG A 82 -15.83 11.51 1.60
N ILE A 83 -15.37 12.66 1.16
CA ILE A 83 -13.96 13.03 1.18
C ILE A 83 -13.70 13.78 2.49
N LEU A 84 -12.93 13.16 3.40
CA LEU A 84 -12.64 13.75 4.71
C LEU A 84 -11.48 14.73 4.66
N GLY A 85 -10.48 14.50 3.82
CA GLY A 85 -9.30 15.34 3.77
C GLY A 85 -8.24 14.86 2.79
N LEU A 86 -7.00 15.24 3.09
CA LEU A 86 -5.80 14.84 2.37
C LEU A 86 -4.97 13.90 3.24
N GLU A 87 -4.33 12.91 2.63
CA GLU A 87 -3.47 11.94 3.31
C GLU A 87 -2.14 11.78 2.58
N GLU A 88 -1.15 11.29 3.33
CA GLU A 88 0.20 11.04 2.84
C GLU A 88 0.87 12.28 2.22
N ILE A 89 0.90 13.37 2.99
CA ILE A 89 1.73 14.53 2.65
C ILE A 89 3.19 14.12 2.85
N MET A 90 3.80 13.59 1.79
CA MET A 90 5.18 13.07 1.83
C MET A 90 6.24 14.15 1.57
N ASP A 91 5.87 15.28 0.98
CA ASP A 91 6.75 16.42 0.77
C ASP A 91 6.67 17.42 1.93
N THR A 92 7.11 16.98 3.10
CA THR A 92 7.17 17.85 4.29
C THR A 92 8.05 19.06 4.06
N LYS A 93 9.17 18.92 3.32
CA LYS A 93 10.03 20.06 2.94
C LYS A 93 9.33 21.02 1.97
N GLY A 94 8.57 20.52 1.01
CA GLY A 94 7.78 21.36 0.11
C GLY A 94 6.67 22.12 0.84
N VAL A 95 6.05 21.49 1.86
CA VAL A 95 5.07 22.15 2.74
C VAL A 95 5.74 23.22 3.60
N ILE A 96 6.86 22.90 4.23
CA ILE A 96 7.63 23.84 5.06
C ILE A 96 8.12 25.03 4.21
N HIS A 97 8.59 24.78 3.00
CA HIS A 97 9.10 25.81 2.10
C HIS A 97 8.03 26.49 1.23
N SER A 98 6.76 26.48 1.66
CA SER A 98 5.67 27.28 1.07
C SER A 98 5.34 26.92 -0.39
N ASN A 99 5.19 25.62 -0.72
CA ASN A 99 4.69 25.24 -2.04
C ASN A 99 3.30 25.88 -2.27
N PRO A 100 3.14 26.80 -3.27
CA PRO A 100 1.91 27.56 -3.47
C PRO A 100 0.70 26.66 -3.75
N VAL A 101 0.90 25.46 -4.31
CA VAL A 101 -0.19 24.50 -4.58
C VAL A 101 -0.70 23.92 -3.27
N LEU A 102 0.19 23.55 -2.35
CA LEU A 102 -0.16 23.07 -1.01
C LEU A 102 -0.94 24.12 -0.20
N TRP A 103 -0.46 25.34 -0.19
CA TRP A 103 -1.11 26.43 0.54
C TRP A 103 -2.49 26.77 -0.04
N LYS A 104 -2.62 26.83 -1.36
CA LYS A 104 -3.95 27.03 -2.01
C LYS A 104 -4.90 25.87 -1.72
N THR A 105 -4.39 24.64 -1.70
CA THR A 105 -5.20 23.48 -1.32
C THR A 105 -5.66 23.60 0.13
N ARG A 106 -4.80 24.08 1.04
CA ARG A 106 -5.11 24.32 2.45
C ARG A 106 -6.13 25.44 2.66
N GLU A 107 -5.99 26.59 2.00
CA GLU A 107 -6.96 27.71 2.08
C GLU A 107 -8.38 27.28 1.67
N GLY A 108 -8.50 26.31 0.74
CA GLY A 108 -9.80 25.73 0.35
C GLY A 108 -10.29 24.58 1.24
N THR A 109 -9.47 24.12 2.20
CA THR A 109 -9.73 22.90 3.00
C THR A 109 -9.73 23.13 4.50
N GLU A 110 -9.91 24.36 4.98
CA GLU A 110 -9.87 24.72 6.42
C GLU A 110 -10.75 23.83 7.33
N SER A 111 -11.80 23.22 6.76
CA SER A 111 -12.69 22.28 7.44
C SER A 111 -12.37 20.80 7.19
N LYS A 112 -11.33 20.48 6.41
CA LYS A 112 -10.99 19.11 6.03
C LYS A 112 -9.69 18.65 6.70
N PHE A 113 -9.64 17.37 6.98
CA PHE A 113 -8.62 16.71 7.77
C PHE A 113 -7.28 16.57 7.01
N PRO A 114 -6.14 17.05 7.51
CA PRO A 114 -4.83 16.74 7.00
C PRO A 114 -4.24 15.50 7.71
N GLY A 115 -4.27 14.35 7.04
CA GLY A 115 -3.58 13.15 7.51
C GLY A 115 -2.20 13.01 6.88
N GLY A 116 -1.30 12.26 7.48
CA GLY A 116 0.01 12.01 6.91
C GLY A 116 0.85 11.03 7.69
N HIS A 117 1.93 10.59 7.05
CA HIS A 117 3.00 9.84 7.71
C HIS A 117 4.11 10.80 8.13
N ASN A 118 4.46 10.74 9.40
CA ASN A 118 5.54 11.54 9.96
C ASN A 118 6.88 10.77 9.98
N ALA A 119 6.98 9.67 9.26
CA ALA A 119 8.10 8.72 9.35
C ALA A 119 9.51 9.32 9.13
N PHE A 120 9.62 10.60 8.70
CA PHE A 120 10.88 11.19 8.27
C PHE A 120 11.16 12.59 8.80
N LEU A 121 10.40 13.09 9.76
CA LEU A 121 10.78 14.33 10.42
C LEU A 121 11.95 14.05 11.38
N SER A 122 13.18 14.33 10.91
CA SER A 122 14.36 14.41 11.75
C SER A 122 14.18 15.46 12.85
N GLU A 123 15.07 15.48 13.83
CA GLU A 123 15.03 16.29 15.06
C GLU A 123 14.91 17.83 14.88
N GLU A 124 14.91 18.34 13.66
CA GLU A 124 14.65 19.75 13.34
C GLU A 124 13.16 20.10 13.43
N ARG A 125 12.60 19.92 14.62
CA ARG A 125 11.16 19.92 14.92
C ARG A 125 10.51 21.32 15.00
N GLU A 126 11.26 22.39 14.98
CA GLU A 126 10.69 23.74 15.17
C GLU A 126 9.70 24.13 14.05
N ASP A 127 9.82 23.56 12.84
CA ASP A 127 8.96 23.86 11.71
C ASP A 127 7.78 22.90 11.49
N SER A 128 7.76 21.73 12.16
CA SER A 128 6.67 20.74 11.99
C SER A 128 5.31 21.19 12.50
N SER A 129 5.29 22.18 13.43
CA SER A 129 4.07 22.81 13.93
C SER A 129 3.26 23.52 12.84
N LEU A 130 3.91 23.90 11.73
CA LEU A 130 3.25 24.55 10.60
C LEU A 130 2.43 23.59 9.74
N ILE A 131 2.79 22.28 9.72
CA ILE A 131 2.13 21.30 8.85
C ILE A 131 0.86 20.77 9.48
N ARG A 132 0.74 20.76 10.81
CA ARG A 132 -0.39 20.19 11.58
C ARG A 132 -0.86 18.83 11.03
N LEU A 133 0.09 17.90 10.80
CA LEU A 133 -0.28 16.51 10.56
C LEU A 133 -1.03 16.01 11.78
N GLN A 134 -2.18 15.40 11.56
CA GLN A 134 -3.05 14.96 12.64
C GLN A 134 -2.88 13.48 12.97
N THR A 135 -2.34 12.69 12.04
CA THR A 135 -2.19 11.25 12.23
C THR A 135 -0.83 10.73 11.80
N ASP A 136 -0.39 9.64 12.44
CA ASP A 136 0.67 8.74 11.93
C ASP A 136 0.26 7.27 12.13
N GLU A 137 0.76 6.38 11.26
CA GLU A 137 0.53 4.94 11.31
C GLU A 137 1.82 4.10 11.26
N LEU A 138 2.98 4.75 11.11
CA LEU A 138 4.30 4.11 11.03
C LEU A 138 5.31 4.77 11.96
N PRO A 139 5.02 4.93 13.25
CA PRO A 139 6.00 5.49 14.17
C PRO A 139 7.23 4.57 14.24
N LYS A 140 8.40 5.18 14.29
CA LYS A 140 9.70 4.49 14.29
C LYS A 140 9.87 3.58 15.51
N ASP A 141 9.47 4.07 16.66
CA ASP A 141 9.51 3.36 17.95
C ASP A 141 8.53 4.01 18.94
N PHE A 142 8.38 3.43 20.11
CA PHE A 142 7.41 3.93 21.10
C PHE A 142 7.81 5.29 21.68
N SER A 143 9.08 5.60 21.84
CA SER A 143 9.54 6.91 22.31
C SER A 143 9.19 8.00 21.29
N TYR A 144 9.33 7.71 20.01
CA TYR A 144 8.89 8.59 18.93
C TYR A 144 7.36 8.78 18.95
N THR A 145 6.60 7.68 19.13
CA THR A 145 5.13 7.71 19.29
C THR A 145 4.69 8.63 20.43
N LEU A 146 5.38 8.59 21.58
CA LEU A 146 5.07 9.48 22.71
C LEU A 146 5.21 10.95 22.34
N ASN A 147 6.26 11.31 21.64
CA ASN A 147 6.46 12.68 21.22
C ASN A 147 5.37 13.17 20.24
N GLU A 148 4.91 12.28 19.36
CA GLU A 148 3.82 12.60 18.45
C GLU A 148 2.51 12.81 19.19
N VAL A 149 2.17 11.92 20.13
CA VAL A 149 0.97 12.05 20.99
C VAL A 149 1.04 13.33 21.82
N HIS A 150 2.19 13.67 22.41
CA HIS A 150 2.38 14.92 23.15
C HIS A 150 2.25 16.16 22.23
N SER A 151 2.54 16.03 20.95
CA SER A 151 2.34 17.08 19.95
C SER A 151 0.89 17.16 19.44
N GLY A 152 -0.01 16.33 19.99
CA GLY A 152 -1.43 16.30 19.64
C GLY A 152 -1.79 15.42 18.44
N MET A 153 -0.88 14.57 17.98
CA MET A 153 -1.16 13.62 16.89
C MET A 153 -1.96 12.42 17.39
N HIS A 154 -2.72 11.83 16.49
CA HIS A 154 -3.44 10.58 16.68
C HIS A 154 -2.72 9.44 15.97
N ILE A 155 -2.49 8.34 16.66
CA ILE A 155 -1.70 7.21 16.15
C ILE A 155 -2.61 6.06 15.75
N HIS A 156 -2.43 5.58 14.52
CA HIS A 156 -3.11 4.40 14.02
C HIS A 156 -2.23 3.16 14.25
N ILE A 157 -2.64 2.32 15.20
CA ILE A 157 -1.96 1.06 15.52
C ILE A 157 -2.26 0.05 14.42
N LYS A 158 -1.23 -0.35 13.69
CA LYS A 158 -1.33 -1.18 12.51
C LYS A 158 -1.26 -2.67 12.82
N GLU A 159 -2.23 -3.43 12.32
CA GLU A 159 -2.24 -4.89 12.31
C GLU A 159 -2.63 -5.39 10.90
N GLY A 160 -1.76 -5.11 9.95
CA GLY A 160 -1.93 -5.46 8.54
C GLY A 160 -1.50 -6.90 8.23
N ALA A 161 -1.33 -7.19 6.95
CA ALA A 161 -0.78 -8.48 6.51
C ALA A 161 0.75 -8.50 6.60
N ILE A 162 1.42 -7.37 6.39
CA ILE A 162 2.88 -7.22 6.36
C ILE A 162 3.33 -6.31 7.49
N ALA A 163 2.83 -5.07 7.53
CA ALA A 163 3.21 -4.10 8.54
C ALA A 163 2.37 -4.29 9.81
N ARG A 164 3.05 -4.58 10.93
CA ARG A 164 2.43 -4.82 12.25
C ARG A 164 3.24 -4.11 13.32
N ASN A 165 2.61 -3.24 14.08
CA ASN A 165 3.21 -2.56 15.23
C ASN A 165 2.35 -2.66 16.51
N LEU A 166 1.27 -3.46 16.45
CA LEU A 166 0.29 -3.56 17.54
C LEU A 166 0.95 -4.01 18.85
N ASP A 167 1.77 -5.05 18.82
CA ASP A 167 2.41 -5.59 20.04
C ASP A 167 3.25 -4.51 20.72
N THR A 168 4.17 -3.88 19.98
CA THR A 168 5.08 -2.86 20.52
C THR A 168 4.34 -1.65 21.06
N LEU A 169 3.31 -1.17 20.35
CA LEU A 169 2.59 0.03 20.78
C LEU A 169 1.66 -0.25 21.97
N ILE A 170 0.99 -1.41 22.02
CA ILE A 170 0.16 -1.76 23.18
C ILE A 170 1.02 -1.99 24.43
N GLU A 171 2.16 -2.68 24.32
CA GLU A 171 3.10 -2.85 25.41
C GLU A 171 3.61 -1.50 25.94
N GLY A 172 3.93 -0.57 25.03
CA GLY A 172 4.34 0.78 25.40
C GLY A 172 3.23 1.58 26.09
N ILE A 173 2.00 1.55 25.59
CA ILE A 173 0.84 2.20 26.23
C ILE A 173 0.63 1.70 27.64
N LEU A 174 0.78 0.39 27.86
CA LEU A 174 0.59 -0.23 29.17
C LEU A 174 1.73 0.09 30.14
N SER A 175 2.99 0.02 29.70
CA SER A 175 4.16 0.28 30.54
C SER A 175 4.23 1.74 30.99
N GLU A 176 3.97 2.68 30.11
CA GLU A 176 4.01 4.12 30.37
C GLU A 176 2.67 4.68 30.89
N LYS A 177 1.62 3.83 31.00
CA LYS A 177 0.27 4.20 31.46
C LYS A 177 -0.35 5.37 30.68
N ILE A 178 -0.15 5.39 29.36
CA ILE A 178 -0.63 6.46 28.48
C ILE A 178 -2.15 6.37 28.30
N ASP A 179 -2.80 7.51 28.16
CA ASP A 179 -4.22 7.56 27.78
C ASP A 179 -4.40 7.12 26.33
N SER A 180 -5.23 6.10 26.14
CA SER A 180 -5.47 5.49 24.82
C SER A 180 -6.35 6.33 23.88
N ARG A 181 -6.82 7.52 24.26
CA ARG A 181 -7.69 8.35 23.42
C ARG A 181 -7.08 8.80 22.11
N SER A 182 -5.76 9.03 22.08
CA SER A 182 -5.03 9.40 20.87
C SER A 182 -4.60 8.18 20.04
N PHE A 183 -5.21 7.02 20.24
CA PHE A 183 -4.89 5.81 19.49
C PHE A 183 -6.15 5.16 18.90
N SER A 184 -6.02 4.60 17.70
CA SER A 184 -7.02 3.73 17.08
C SER A 184 -6.35 2.58 16.32
N PHE A 185 -7.13 1.55 15.95
CA PHE A 185 -6.62 0.43 15.17
C PHE A 185 -6.75 0.69 13.67
N CYS A 186 -5.77 0.20 12.90
CA CYS A 186 -5.71 0.25 11.46
C CYS A 186 -5.41 -1.13 10.87
N ALA A 187 -6.06 -1.49 9.77
CA ALA A 187 -5.86 -2.75 9.07
C ALA A 187 -4.93 -2.61 7.84
N ASP A 188 -4.83 -1.41 7.26
CA ASP A 188 -4.02 -1.01 6.10
C ASP A 188 -4.00 -2.07 4.96
N ASP A 189 -2.92 -2.84 4.86
CA ASP A 189 -2.64 -3.79 3.79
C ASP A 189 -3.25 -5.19 4.00
N LYS A 190 -4.21 -5.34 4.92
CA LYS A 190 -4.81 -6.64 5.25
C LYS A 190 -5.54 -7.23 4.04
N THR A 191 -5.09 -8.40 3.61
CA THR A 191 -5.67 -9.11 2.45
C THR A 191 -6.96 -9.83 2.82
N ILE A 192 -7.79 -10.20 1.83
CA ILE A 192 -9.00 -10.99 2.08
C ILE A 192 -8.67 -12.32 2.76
N ASP A 193 -7.63 -13.03 2.32
CA ASP A 193 -7.16 -14.27 2.96
C ASP A 193 -6.84 -14.04 4.45
N ALA A 194 -6.11 -12.98 4.78
CA ALA A 194 -5.83 -12.62 6.17
C ALA A 194 -7.11 -12.31 6.96
N ILE A 195 -8.08 -11.61 6.35
CA ILE A 195 -9.36 -11.31 6.99
C ILE A 195 -10.16 -12.60 7.25
N LEU A 196 -10.22 -13.51 6.30
CA LEU A 196 -10.93 -14.77 6.45
C LEU A 196 -10.30 -15.68 7.50
N ARG A 197 -8.96 -15.65 7.63
CA ARG A 197 -8.23 -16.49 8.56
C ARG A 197 -8.23 -15.95 9.99
N GLU A 198 -8.06 -14.67 10.19
CA GLU A 198 -7.85 -14.08 11.53
C GLU A 198 -8.87 -12.98 11.90
N GLY A 199 -9.64 -12.46 10.95
CA GLY A 199 -10.56 -11.34 11.15
C GLY A 199 -9.99 -10.00 10.68
N HIS A 200 -10.75 -8.93 10.89
CA HIS A 200 -10.38 -7.55 10.55
C HIS A 200 -10.01 -6.76 11.82
N ILE A 201 -10.66 -5.64 12.13
CA ILE A 201 -10.42 -4.87 13.36
C ILE A 201 -10.78 -5.66 14.63
N ASN A 202 -11.73 -6.60 14.57
CA ASN A 202 -12.02 -7.51 15.69
C ASN A 202 -10.80 -8.32 16.13
N HIS A 203 -9.92 -8.70 15.21
CA HIS A 203 -8.64 -9.35 15.52
C HIS A 203 -7.72 -8.41 16.33
N SER A 204 -7.60 -7.15 15.92
CA SER A 204 -6.77 -6.16 16.63
C SER A 204 -7.27 -5.91 18.05
N ILE A 205 -8.60 -5.83 18.25
CA ILE A 205 -9.22 -5.70 19.59
C ILE A 205 -8.88 -6.91 20.44
N LYS A 206 -9.13 -8.13 19.92
CA LYS A 206 -8.84 -9.39 20.62
C LYS A 206 -7.36 -9.47 21.05
N LYS A 207 -6.46 -9.18 20.13
CA LYS A 207 -5.01 -9.21 20.36
C LYS A 207 -4.58 -8.18 21.41
N ALA A 208 -5.09 -6.96 21.36
CA ALA A 208 -4.80 -5.92 22.35
C ALA A 208 -5.31 -6.31 23.75
N ILE A 209 -6.51 -6.93 23.86
CA ILE A 209 -7.03 -7.45 25.13
C ILE A 209 -6.13 -8.57 25.67
N ALA A 210 -5.67 -9.48 24.81
CA ALA A 210 -4.78 -10.57 25.19
C ALA A 210 -3.41 -10.07 25.72
N LEU A 211 -2.92 -8.93 25.21
CA LEU A 211 -1.72 -8.23 25.69
C LEU A 211 -1.94 -7.48 27.03
N GLY A 212 -3.17 -7.43 27.53
CA GLY A 212 -3.49 -6.81 28.83
C GLY A 212 -4.16 -5.44 28.75
N LEU A 213 -4.47 -4.94 27.54
CA LEU A 213 -5.21 -3.68 27.42
C LEU A 213 -6.64 -3.87 27.99
N PRO A 214 -7.15 -2.98 28.88
CA PRO A 214 -8.51 -3.07 29.37
C PRO A 214 -9.52 -3.12 28.23
N MET A 215 -10.43 -4.09 28.28
CA MET A 215 -11.41 -4.36 27.21
C MET A 215 -12.16 -3.10 26.75
N GLY A 216 -12.63 -2.26 27.68
CA GLY A 216 -13.31 -1.02 27.33
C GLY A 216 -12.43 -0.05 26.53
N LYS A 217 -11.13 0.02 26.84
CA LYS A 217 -10.15 0.82 26.08
C LYS A 217 -9.93 0.29 24.68
N ALA A 218 -9.79 -1.04 24.53
CA ALA A 218 -9.65 -1.67 23.21
C ALA A 218 -10.86 -1.38 22.29
N TYR A 219 -12.07 -1.45 22.84
CA TYR A 219 -13.29 -1.08 22.08
C TYR A 219 -13.35 0.41 21.76
N GLN A 220 -12.96 1.29 22.70
CA GLN A 220 -12.89 2.74 22.41
C GLN A 220 -11.94 3.05 21.24
N MET A 221 -10.76 2.41 21.21
CA MET A 221 -9.80 2.57 20.11
C MET A 221 -10.33 2.10 18.76
N ALA A 222 -11.23 1.13 18.73
CA ALA A 222 -11.88 0.63 17.52
C ALA A 222 -13.15 1.42 17.12
N THR A 223 -13.62 2.35 17.93
CA THR A 223 -14.92 2.99 17.75
C THR A 223 -14.83 4.50 17.92
N ILE A 224 -15.05 5.01 19.13
CA ILE A 224 -15.17 6.45 19.40
C ILE A 224 -13.87 7.20 19.09
N ASN A 225 -12.70 6.64 19.40
CA ASN A 225 -11.42 7.30 19.16
C ASN A 225 -11.20 7.56 17.65
N ALA A 226 -11.46 6.53 16.83
CA ALA A 226 -11.36 6.67 15.38
C ALA A 226 -12.40 7.68 14.83
N ALA A 227 -13.64 7.64 15.33
CA ALA A 227 -14.68 8.56 14.92
C ALA A 227 -14.36 10.03 15.29
N GLU A 228 -13.81 10.28 16.48
CA GLU A 228 -13.36 11.61 16.92
C GLU A 228 -12.16 12.08 16.10
N CYS A 229 -11.18 11.21 15.86
CA CYS A 229 -10.03 11.50 15.03
C CYS A 229 -10.44 12.06 13.65
N TYR A 230 -11.37 11.43 12.98
CA TYR A 230 -11.82 11.82 11.63
C TYR A 230 -13.03 12.76 11.62
N HIS A 231 -13.39 13.36 12.76
CA HIS A 231 -14.52 14.28 12.90
C HIS A 231 -15.85 13.71 12.37
N LEU A 232 -16.16 12.46 12.73
CA LEU A 232 -17.36 11.73 12.35
C LEU A 232 -18.38 11.71 13.53
N PRO A 233 -19.04 12.83 13.86
CA PRO A 233 -19.80 12.98 15.10
C PRO A 233 -21.02 12.05 15.21
N LEU A 234 -21.50 11.51 14.09
CA LEU A 234 -22.63 10.59 14.07
C LEU A 234 -22.26 9.12 14.31
N LEU A 235 -20.95 8.81 14.40
CA LEU A 235 -20.41 7.44 14.53
C LEU A 235 -19.71 7.21 15.87
N GLY A 236 -19.26 6.00 16.09
CA GLY A 236 -18.35 5.62 17.18
C GLY A 236 -18.99 5.31 18.52
N ALA A 237 -20.31 5.46 18.69
CA ALA A 237 -20.99 5.11 19.95
C ALA A 237 -22.48 4.79 19.72
N ILE A 238 -23.04 4.02 20.63
CA ILE A 238 -24.50 3.78 20.69
C ILE A 238 -25.09 4.86 21.60
N ALA A 239 -25.67 5.90 21.01
CA ALA A 239 -26.25 7.03 21.74
C ALA A 239 -27.37 7.68 20.92
N PRO A 240 -28.31 8.42 21.55
CA PRO A 240 -29.32 9.19 20.84
C PRO A 240 -28.67 10.17 19.84
N GLY A 241 -29.20 10.22 18.61
CA GLY A 241 -28.70 11.08 17.54
C GLY A 241 -27.53 10.50 16.74
N LYS A 242 -26.94 9.38 17.16
CA LYS A 242 -25.91 8.70 16.39
C LYS A 242 -26.49 7.66 15.44
N GLN A 243 -25.75 7.33 14.40
CA GLN A 243 -26.13 6.29 13.45
C GLN A 243 -26.16 4.92 14.15
N ALA A 244 -27.15 4.12 13.89
CA ALA A 244 -27.33 2.81 14.51
C ALA A 244 -26.45 1.75 13.84
N ASP A 245 -25.14 1.88 14.05
CA ASP A 245 -24.12 0.88 13.72
C ASP A 245 -23.68 0.20 15.01
N PHE A 246 -23.93 -1.11 15.12
CA PHE A 246 -23.57 -1.86 16.32
C PHE A 246 -23.40 -3.34 16.02
N LEU A 247 -22.72 -4.03 16.94
CA LEU A 247 -22.46 -5.46 16.88
C LEU A 247 -23.18 -6.18 18.03
N LEU A 248 -23.63 -7.41 17.75
CA LEU A 248 -23.93 -8.40 18.78
C LEU A 248 -22.74 -9.34 18.89
N LEU A 249 -22.21 -9.48 20.09
CA LEU A 249 -21.05 -10.33 20.39
C LEU A 249 -21.49 -11.46 21.34
N SER A 250 -21.15 -12.71 21.02
CA SER A 250 -21.32 -13.82 21.93
C SER A 250 -20.24 -13.87 23.02
N ASP A 251 -19.03 -13.43 22.68
CA ASP A 251 -17.93 -13.28 23.61
C ASP A 251 -17.20 -11.96 23.37
N PRO A 252 -17.28 -11.01 24.31
CA PRO A 252 -16.63 -9.71 24.13
C PRO A 252 -15.10 -9.73 24.33
N LYS A 253 -14.51 -10.76 24.96
CA LYS A 253 -13.05 -10.91 25.07
C LYS A 253 -12.46 -11.48 23.79
N GLU A 254 -13.09 -12.53 23.26
CA GLU A 254 -12.71 -13.18 22.01
C GLU A 254 -13.18 -12.39 20.78
N VAL A 255 -14.01 -11.36 20.98
CA VAL A 255 -14.63 -10.51 19.93
C VAL A 255 -15.33 -11.34 18.87
N LEU A 256 -16.13 -12.32 19.34
CA LEU A 256 -16.91 -13.21 18.48
C LEU A 256 -18.19 -12.51 18.00
N VAL A 257 -18.19 -12.12 16.72
CA VAL A 257 -19.28 -11.36 16.11
C VAL A 257 -20.40 -12.30 15.66
N GLU A 258 -21.58 -12.20 16.30
CA GLU A 258 -22.80 -12.93 15.92
C GLU A 258 -23.62 -12.19 14.87
N ALA A 259 -23.74 -10.87 15.02
CA ALA A 259 -24.49 -10.06 14.08
C ALA A 259 -23.91 -8.65 13.98
N VAL A 260 -23.99 -8.11 12.77
CA VAL A 260 -23.56 -6.73 12.44
C VAL A 260 -24.78 -5.96 11.98
N TYR A 261 -24.95 -4.76 12.52
CA TYR A 261 -26.00 -3.84 12.11
C TYR A 261 -25.38 -2.55 11.55
N HIS A 262 -25.86 -2.14 10.39
CA HIS A 262 -25.48 -0.89 9.74
C HIS A 262 -26.74 -0.06 9.45
N LYS A 263 -26.76 1.18 9.94
CA LYS A 263 -27.96 2.05 9.85
C LYS A 263 -29.24 1.38 10.35
N GLY A 264 -29.12 0.61 11.45
CA GLY A 264 -30.23 -0.12 12.06
C GLY A 264 -30.68 -1.40 11.31
N LYS A 265 -30.04 -1.76 10.21
CA LYS A 265 -30.36 -2.95 9.44
C LYS A 265 -29.28 -4.03 9.65
N ARG A 266 -29.74 -5.26 9.95
CA ARG A 266 -28.83 -6.42 10.04
C ARG A 266 -28.18 -6.67 8.69
N ILE A 267 -26.87 -6.86 8.71
CA ILE A 267 -26.11 -7.29 7.53
C ILE A 267 -26.17 -8.80 7.44
N GLU A 268 -26.61 -9.30 6.29
CA GLU A 268 -26.65 -10.73 6.03
C GLU A 268 -25.52 -11.13 5.07
N ARG A 269 -25.04 -12.37 5.21
CA ARG A 269 -24.15 -12.96 4.19
C ARG A 269 -24.96 -13.15 2.91
N THR A 270 -24.87 -12.20 2.00
CA THR A 270 -25.45 -12.37 0.67
C THR A 270 -24.53 -13.24 -0.16
N GLY A 271 -24.92 -14.52 -0.34
CA GLY A 271 -24.13 -15.50 -1.13
C GLY A 271 -24.15 -15.29 -2.66
N LYS A 272 -24.65 -14.15 -3.14
CA LYS A 272 -24.65 -13.84 -4.57
C LYS A 272 -23.50 -12.90 -4.89
N PRO A 273 -22.54 -13.31 -5.75
CA PRO A 273 -21.56 -12.38 -6.28
C PRO A 273 -22.31 -11.28 -7.03
N THR A 274 -22.13 -10.04 -6.60
CA THR A 274 -22.63 -8.89 -7.35
C THR A 274 -21.88 -8.87 -8.68
N SER A 275 -22.60 -8.84 -9.82
CA SER A 275 -21.95 -8.66 -11.11
C SER A 275 -21.28 -7.30 -11.11
N LEU A 276 -19.95 -7.30 -11.05
CA LEU A 276 -19.16 -6.09 -11.04
C LEU A 276 -19.02 -5.60 -12.48
N HIS A 277 -19.42 -4.37 -12.72
CA HIS A 277 -19.18 -3.70 -14.00
C HIS A 277 -17.95 -2.83 -13.88
N TYR A 278 -16.96 -3.07 -14.73
CA TYR A 278 -15.73 -2.29 -14.78
C TYR A 278 -15.75 -1.40 -16.04
N PRO A 279 -15.56 -0.09 -15.90
CA PRO A 279 -15.40 0.82 -17.04
C PRO A 279 -14.26 0.37 -17.96
N LYS A 280 -14.45 0.53 -19.27
CA LYS A 280 -13.48 0.06 -20.28
C LYS A 280 -12.12 0.75 -20.13
N GLU A 281 -12.10 2.02 -19.77
CA GLU A 281 -10.91 2.83 -19.53
C GLU A 281 -10.03 2.27 -18.40
N LEU A 282 -10.62 1.61 -17.41
CA LEU A 282 -9.89 0.98 -16.32
C LEU A 282 -9.30 -0.39 -16.66
N ARG A 283 -9.72 -0.99 -17.79
CA ARG A 283 -9.22 -2.30 -18.26
C ARG A 283 -8.02 -2.20 -19.21
N LYS A 284 -7.59 -0.98 -19.55
CA LYS A 284 -6.47 -0.73 -20.45
C LYS A 284 -5.57 0.35 -19.88
N THR A 285 -4.77 -0.04 -18.90
CA THR A 285 -3.87 0.87 -18.20
C THR A 285 -2.39 0.60 -18.44
N LEU A 286 -2.07 -0.43 -19.23
CA LEU A 286 -0.72 -0.76 -19.67
C LEU A 286 -0.59 -0.37 -21.14
N HIS A 287 0.19 0.66 -21.43
CA HIS A 287 0.31 1.27 -22.75
C HIS A 287 1.74 1.30 -23.30
N PHE A 288 2.67 0.57 -22.67
CA PHE A 288 4.04 0.45 -23.16
C PHE A 288 4.14 -0.48 -24.39
N SER A 289 5.19 -0.33 -25.20
CA SER A 289 5.49 -1.24 -26.30
C SER A 289 6.06 -2.55 -25.77
N ALA A 290 5.86 -3.64 -26.52
CA ALA A 290 6.51 -4.91 -26.18
C ALA A 290 8.04 -4.70 -26.03
N VAL A 291 8.61 -5.34 -25.04
CA VAL A 291 10.06 -5.29 -24.78
C VAL A 291 10.76 -6.43 -25.49
N GLU A 292 12.04 -6.24 -25.79
CA GLU A 292 12.92 -7.24 -26.39
C GLU A 292 13.95 -7.73 -25.34
N GLU A 293 14.59 -8.85 -25.60
CA GLU A 293 15.58 -9.44 -24.67
C GLU A 293 16.77 -8.50 -24.47
N GLU A 294 17.16 -7.78 -25.51
CA GLU A 294 18.24 -6.80 -25.54
C GLU A 294 18.00 -5.61 -24.59
N ASP A 295 16.74 -5.28 -24.30
CA ASP A 295 16.38 -4.21 -23.34
C ASP A 295 16.83 -4.54 -21.92
N PHE A 296 17.07 -5.82 -21.62
CA PHE A 296 17.52 -6.28 -20.30
C PHE A 296 19.05 -6.43 -20.16
N LEU A 297 19.81 -6.03 -21.19
CA LEU A 297 21.26 -6.03 -21.09
C LEU A 297 21.74 -4.99 -20.07
N LEU A 298 22.49 -5.43 -19.08
CA LEU A 298 22.98 -4.58 -17.98
C LEU A 298 24.52 -4.58 -17.97
N PRO A 299 25.18 -3.59 -18.59
CA PRO A 299 26.63 -3.50 -18.57
C PRO A 299 27.13 -3.07 -17.18
N ILE A 300 28.11 -3.78 -16.64
CA ILE A 300 28.83 -3.41 -15.42
C ILE A 300 29.96 -2.45 -15.81
N LEU A 301 29.71 -1.15 -15.64
CA LEU A 301 30.64 -0.09 -16.02
C LEU A 301 31.68 0.22 -14.92
N LYS A 302 31.36 -0.08 -13.67
CA LYS A 302 32.22 0.19 -12.51
C LYS A 302 32.42 -1.08 -11.69
N ARG A 303 33.62 -1.27 -11.14
CA ARG A 303 33.89 -2.41 -10.26
C ARG A 303 33.01 -2.41 -9.02
N ASN A 304 32.86 -1.24 -8.37
CA ASN A 304 31.89 -1.08 -7.27
C ASN A 304 30.53 -0.74 -7.84
N THR A 305 29.66 -1.71 -7.85
CA THR A 305 28.30 -1.60 -8.38
C THR A 305 27.31 -1.55 -7.22
N MET A 306 26.36 -0.65 -7.33
CA MET A 306 25.25 -0.51 -6.38
C MET A 306 24.28 -1.67 -6.55
N VAL A 307 23.87 -2.29 -5.44
CA VAL A 307 22.97 -3.43 -5.38
C VAL A 307 21.87 -3.18 -4.36
N LEU A 308 20.64 -3.49 -4.73
CA LEU A 308 19.48 -3.44 -3.85
C LEU A 308 19.44 -4.70 -2.97
N GLY A 309 19.68 -4.57 -1.67
CA GLY A 309 19.54 -5.69 -0.73
C GLY A 309 18.08 -5.85 -0.30
N ILE A 310 17.48 -6.99 -0.64
CA ILE A 310 16.13 -7.38 -0.23
C ILE A 310 16.26 -8.25 1.00
N GLN A 311 15.51 -7.93 2.05
CA GLN A 311 15.50 -8.64 3.31
C GLN A 311 14.26 -9.52 3.43
N GLU A 312 14.35 -10.63 4.15
CA GLU A 312 13.21 -11.50 4.44
C GLU A 312 12.25 -10.79 5.37
N ASN A 313 10.96 -10.78 5.00
CA ASN A 313 9.86 -10.22 5.81
C ASN A 313 10.01 -8.74 6.24
N ALA A 314 10.82 -7.97 5.50
CA ALA A 314 10.97 -6.54 5.70
C ALA A 314 10.60 -5.76 4.44
N VAL A 315 9.99 -4.61 4.62
CA VAL A 315 9.70 -3.67 3.52
C VAL A 315 10.91 -2.79 3.20
N GLU A 316 11.81 -2.66 4.15
CA GLU A 316 13.07 -1.94 4.02
C GLU A 316 14.03 -2.71 3.10
N THR A 317 14.86 -1.96 2.42
CA THR A 317 15.97 -2.50 1.62
C THR A 317 17.28 -1.96 2.16
N SER A 318 18.37 -2.66 1.87
CA SER A 318 19.70 -2.19 2.21
C SER A 318 20.48 -1.76 0.97
N HIS A 319 21.21 -0.64 1.09
CA HIS A 319 22.12 -0.17 0.08
C HIS A 319 23.45 -0.92 0.17
N MET A 320 23.74 -1.74 -0.81
CA MET A 320 24.96 -2.55 -0.87
C MET A 320 25.90 -2.03 -1.96
N GLN A 321 27.21 -2.08 -1.71
CA GLN A 321 28.25 -1.88 -2.73
C GLN A 321 28.97 -3.21 -2.95
N VAL A 322 28.90 -3.74 -4.18
CA VAL A 322 29.48 -5.05 -4.52
C VAL A 322 30.52 -4.90 -5.62
N ASN A 323 31.67 -5.52 -5.41
CA ASN A 323 32.74 -5.52 -6.39
C ASN A 323 32.61 -6.73 -7.32
N PHE A 324 32.10 -6.52 -8.52
CA PHE A 324 32.10 -7.54 -9.57
C PHE A 324 33.45 -7.54 -10.30
N LYS A 325 34.18 -8.65 -10.19
CA LYS A 325 35.54 -8.79 -10.73
C LYS A 325 35.65 -8.68 -12.26
N ARG A 326 34.54 -8.77 -12.98
CA ARG A 326 34.49 -8.71 -14.46
C ARG A 326 33.63 -7.54 -14.90
N CYS A 327 34.18 -6.69 -15.80
CA CYS A 327 33.40 -5.72 -16.55
C CYS A 327 32.77 -6.43 -17.76
N GLY A 328 31.54 -6.07 -18.10
CA GLY A 328 30.73 -6.66 -19.19
C GLY A 328 29.27 -6.72 -18.78
N ASN A 329 28.45 -7.38 -19.58
CA ASN A 329 27.04 -7.57 -19.23
C ASN A 329 26.91 -8.48 -17.99
N PHE A 330 26.08 -8.04 -17.05
CA PHE A 330 25.79 -8.82 -15.85
C PHE A 330 24.97 -10.08 -16.23
N ASP A 331 25.51 -11.23 -15.90
CA ASP A 331 24.88 -12.53 -16.11
C ASP A 331 24.49 -13.12 -14.75
N PRO A 332 23.19 -13.00 -14.34
CA PRO A 332 22.76 -13.44 -13.02
C PRO A 332 22.84 -14.96 -12.84
N SER A 333 22.88 -15.75 -13.91
CA SER A 333 22.98 -17.21 -13.84
C SER A 333 24.27 -17.69 -13.17
N ARG A 334 25.31 -16.83 -13.15
CA ARG A 334 26.61 -17.11 -12.54
C ARG A 334 26.65 -16.89 -11.03
N PHE A 335 25.57 -16.38 -10.44
CA PHE A 335 25.52 -16.01 -9.03
C PHE A 335 24.32 -16.70 -8.34
N SER A 336 24.56 -17.19 -7.13
CA SER A 336 23.52 -17.86 -6.34
C SER A 336 22.48 -16.86 -5.77
N SER A 337 22.89 -15.64 -5.44
CA SER A 337 22.11 -14.68 -4.65
C SER A 337 21.85 -13.33 -5.32
N TYR A 338 22.43 -13.06 -6.50
CA TYR A 338 22.18 -11.82 -7.25
C TYR A 338 21.28 -12.07 -8.44
N ARG A 339 20.32 -11.14 -8.66
CA ARG A 339 19.38 -11.19 -9.79
C ARG A 339 19.32 -9.84 -10.47
N LYS A 340 18.87 -9.80 -11.72
CA LYS A 340 18.46 -8.54 -12.35
C LYS A 340 17.10 -8.12 -11.83
N VAL A 341 16.94 -6.83 -11.68
CA VAL A 341 15.67 -6.18 -11.40
C VAL A 341 15.49 -5.03 -12.38
N ALA A 342 14.28 -4.90 -12.93
CA ALA A 342 13.94 -3.78 -13.78
C ALA A 342 12.61 -3.15 -13.35
N SER A 343 12.55 -1.82 -13.45
CA SER A 343 11.32 -1.06 -13.30
C SER A 343 11.01 -0.33 -14.60
N LEU A 344 9.77 -0.50 -15.10
CA LEU A 344 9.33 0.03 -16.40
C LEU A 344 8.12 0.94 -16.21
N SER A 345 8.05 2.02 -17.01
CA SER A 345 6.85 2.87 -17.11
C SER A 345 5.71 2.12 -17.81
N ARG A 346 4.48 2.23 -17.27
CA ARG A 346 3.28 1.64 -17.90
C ARG A 346 2.60 2.52 -18.93
N HIS A 347 2.98 3.79 -19.04
CA HIS A 347 2.26 4.80 -19.81
C HIS A 347 2.79 4.96 -21.24
N LYS A 348 1.97 5.57 -22.12
CA LYS A 348 2.37 5.99 -23.48
C LYS A 348 3.44 7.07 -23.38
N GLY A 349 4.40 7.04 -24.32
CA GLY A 349 5.46 8.02 -24.39
C GLY A 349 6.81 7.34 -24.59
N LYS A 350 7.89 8.05 -24.28
CA LYS A 350 9.23 7.45 -24.30
C LYS A 350 9.31 6.43 -23.18
N GLN A 351 9.31 5.14 -23.55
CA GLN A 351 9.39 4.05 -22.58
C GLN A 351 10.63 4.24 -21.68
N LYS A 352 10.39 4.48 -20.40
CA LYS A 352 11.45 4.57 -19.40
C LYS A 352 11.60 3.20 -18.75
N MET A 353 12.83 2.72 -18.70
CA MET A 353 13.18 1.50 -17.98
C MET A 353 14.49 1.71 -17.22
N THR A 354 14.49 1.32 -15.97
CA THR A 354 15.67 1.29 -15.11
C THR A 354 16.04 -0.15 -14.81
N LEU A 355 17.29 -0.51 -15.07
CA LEU A 355 17.86 -1.80 -14.74
C LEU A 355 18.80 -1.66 -13.55
N SER A 356 18.81 -2.66 -12.67
CA SER A 356 19.74 -2.76 -11.54
C SER A 356 19.97 -4.22 -11.15
N ILE A 357 20.78 -4.41 -10.10
CA ILE A 357 21.03 -5.71 -9.50
C ILE A 357 20.39 -5.72 -8.12
N CYS A 358 19.71 -6.81 -7.77
CA CYS A 358 19.24 -7.06 -6.41
C CYS A 358 19.90 -8.30 -5.81
N HIS A 359 19.97 -8.31 -4.48
CA HIS A 359 20.44 -9.43 -3.65
C HIS A 359 19.30 -9.87 -2.72
N GLY A 360 19.24 -11.17 -2.42
CA GLY A 360 18.27 -11.73 -1.47
C GLY A 360 17.00 -12.29 -2.11
N TYR A 361 16.68 -11.93 -3.36
CA TYR A 361 15.56 -12.55 -4.12
C TYR A 361 16.09 -13.63 -5.04
N THR A 362 16.12 -14.88 -4.57
CA THR A 362 16.94 -15.98 -5.13
C THR A 362 16.22 -16.84 -6.17
N ILE A 363 15.28 -16.27 -6.94
CA ILE A 363 14.60 -16.98 -8.04
C ILE A 363 15.60 -17.60 -9.00
N ARG A 364 15.35 -18.84 -9.44
CA ARG A 364 16.23 -19.61 -10.33
C ARG A 364 15.48 -20.07 -11.57
N GLN A 365 16.18 -20.02 -12.71
CA GLN A 365 15.70 -20.49 -14.01
C GLN A 365 14.39 -19.83 -14.42
N GLY A 366 14.28 -18.52 -14.19
CA GLY A 366 13.09 -17.80 -14.57
C GLY A 366 13.03 -16.36 -14.11
N ALA A 367 11.84 -15.75 -14.30
CA ALA A 367 11.55 -14.38 -13.93
C ALA A 367 10.10 -14.23 -13.48
N ILE A 368 9.86 -13.26 -12.61
CA ILE A 368 8.53 -12.83 -12.20
C ILE A 368 8.36 -11.35 -12.51
N ALA A 369 7.22 -10.98 -13.11
CA ALA A 369 6.84 -9.60 -13.35
C ALA A 369 5.51 -9.28 -12.67
N SER A 370 5.36 -8.03 -12.20
CA SER A 370 4.15 -7.55 -11.54
C SER A 370 3.82 -6.12 -11.94
N SER A 371 2.54 -5.82 -12.13
CA SER A 371 2.00 -4.46 -12.25
C SER A 371 1.51 -3.88 -10.92
N LEU A 372 1.63 -4.64 -9.84
CA LEU A 372 1.33 -4.21 -8.49
C LEU A 372 2.53 -3.46 -7.92
N SER A 373 2.41 -2.17 -7.77
CA SER A 373 3.45 -1.32 -7.18
C SER A 373 2.81 -0.42 -6.15
N ARG A 374 3.45 -0.24 -5.00
CA ARG A 374 3.03 0.73 -3.99
C ARG A 374 3.73 2.06 -4.25
N ASP A 375 2.99 3.15 -4.13
CA ASP A 375 3.49 4.54 -4.28
C ASP A 375 4.12 4.85 -5.65
N CYS A 376 3.98 3.95 -6.60
CA CYS A 376 4.49 4.06 -7.96
C CYS A 376 3.54 3.37 -8.92
N ASP A 377 3.44 3.82 -10.13
CA ASP A 377 2.62 3.21 -11.18
C ASP A 377 3.44 2.31 -12.13
N GLY A 378 4.72 2.09 -11.84
CA GLY A 378 5.62 1.27 -12.64
C GLY A 378 5.29 -0.23 -12.60
N ILE A 379 5.91 -0.96 -13.54
CA ILE A 379 5.96 -2.42 -13.57
C ILE A 379 7.30 -2.85 -13.03
N LEU A 380 7.32 -3.88 -12.21
CA LEU A 380 8.55 -4.47 -11.70
C LEU A 380 8.74 -5.89 -12.25
N VAL A 381 9.98 -6.22 -12.63
CA VAL A 381 10.37 -7.59 -13.00
C VAL A 381 11.70 -7.95 -12.33
N ILE A 382 11.77 -9.18 -11.80
CA ILE A 382 12.99 -9.75 -11.20
C ILE A 382 13.24 -11.12 -11.83
N GLY A 383 14.49 -11.39 -12.25
CA GLY A 383 14.83 -12.68 -12.86
C GLY A 383 16.31 -12.98 -12.95
N ASP A 384 16.61 -14.20 -13.35
CA ASP A 384 17.97 -14.68 -13.65
C ASP A 384 18.24 -14.89 -15.14
N SER A 385 17.27 -14.58 -16.03
CA SER A 385 17.34 -14.74 -17.46
C SER A 385 16.67 -13.55 -18.18
N ASP A 386 17.38 -12.89 -19.07
CA ASP A 386 16.88 -11.75 -19.84
C ASP A 386 15.68 -12.17 -20.70
N ARG A 387 15.74 -13.34 -21.33
CA ARG A 387 14.65 -13.95 -22.07
C ARG A 387 13.40 -14.13 -21.21
N ASP A 388 13.54 -14.66 -20.01
CA ASP A 388 12.39 -14.92 -19.14
C ASP A 388 11.82 -13.60 -18.56
N MET A 389 12.67 -12.60 -18.29
CA MET A 389 12.24 -11.26 -17.91
C MET A 389 11.43 -10.59 -19.03
N CYS A 390 11.91 -10.66 -20.27
CA CYS A 390 11.21 -10.18 -21.46
C CYS A 390 9.83 -10.84 -21.61
N LEU A 391 9.77 -12.17 -21.54
CA LEU A 391 8.50 -12.91 -21.64
C LEU A 391 7.53 -12.55 -20.51
N ALA A 392 8.01 -12.40 -19.26
CA ALA A 392 7.16 -12.06 -18.12
C ALA A 392 6.54 -10.66 -18.26
N VAL A 393 7.31 -9.65 -18.71
CA VAL A 393 6.80 -8.29 -18.94
C VAL A 393 5.80 -8.26 -20.11
N ASN A 394 6.11 -8.94 -21.21
CA ASN A 394 5.20 -9.01 -22.36
C ASN A 394 3.91 -9.78 -22.03
N GLU A 395 3.95 -10.72 -21.09
CA GLU A 395 2.73 -11.39 -20.61
C GLU A 395 1.85 -10.46 -19.79
N LEU A 396 2.42 -9.56 -18.97
CA LEU A 396 1.63 -8.52 -18.30
C LEU A 396 0.91 -7.61 -19.29
N LEU A 397 1.59 -7.24 -20.40
CA LEU A 397 0.99 -6.42 -21.45
C LEU A 397 -0.22 -7.12 -22.09
N LYS A 398 -0.13 -8.42 -22.35
CA LYS A 398 -1.25 -9.22 -22.89
C LYS A 398 -2.42 -9.31 -21.91
N MET A 399 -2.13 -9.52 -20.62
CA MET A 399 -3.16 -9.59 -19.56
C MET A 399 -3.70 -8.21 -19.16
N GLN A 400 -3.08 -7.11 -19.59
CA GLN A 400 -3.34 -5.75 -19.14
C GLN A 400 -3.13 -5.58 -17.62
N GLY A 401 -2.20 -6.35 -17.05
CA GLY A 401 -1.78 -6.28 -15.66
C GLY A 401 -1.97 -7.56 -14.88
N GLY A 402 -1.32 -7.62 -13.74
CA GLY A 402 -1.33 -8.78 -12.86
C GLY A 402 0.07 -9.22 -12.44
N ILE A 403 0.24 -10.53 -12.26
CA ILE A 403 1.52 -11.17 -11.94
C ILE A 403 1.76 -12.28 -12.97
N ALA A 404 2.94 -12.31 -13.57
CA ALA A 404 3.35 -13.32 -14.52
C ALA A 404 4.65 -14.00 -14.08
N LEU A 405 4.66 -15.31 -13.98
CA LEU A 405 5.81 -16.14 -13.66
C LEU A 405 6.21 -16.94 -14.88
N VAL A 406 7.46 -16.79 -15.27
CA VAL A 406 8.08 -17.48 -16.41
C VAL A 406 9.23 -18.35 -15.92
N SER A 407 9.37 -19.54 -16.49
CA SER A 407 10.50 -20.43 -16.25
C SER A 407 10.93 -21.09 -17.56
N ARG A 408 12.21 -21.01 -17.87
CA ARG A 408 12.83 -21.68 -19.04
C ARG A 408 12.10 -21.36 -20.37
N GLY A 409 11.76 -20.10 -20.57
CA GLY A 409 11.09 -19.64 -21.78
C GLY A 409 9.59 -19.98 -21.88
N THR A 410 8.97 -20.41 -20.76
CA THR A 410 7.54 -20.76 -20.72
C THR A 410 6.85 -20.06 -19.57
N VAL A 411 5.67 -19.49 -19.84
CA VAL A 411 4.82 -18.91 -18.78
C VAL A 411 4.21 -20.04 -17.95
N VAL A 412 4.61 -20.14 -16.68
CA VAL A 412 4.20 -21.24 -15.79
C VAL A 412 3.02 -20.90 -14.91
N LYS A 413 2.85 -19.60 -14.56
CA LYS A 413 1.69 -19.12 -13.78
C LYS A 413 1.31 -17.70 -14.15
N ARG A 414 0.02 -17.39 -14.03
CA ARG A 414 -0.59 -16.07 -14.25
C ARG A 414 -1.55 -15.76 -13.13
N VAL A 415 -1.60 -14.50 -12.72
CA VAL A 415 -2.65 -13.92 -11.88
C VAL A 415 -3.15 -12.67 -12.60
N PRO A 416 -4.18 -12.76 -13.44
CA PRO A 416 -4.69 -11.61 -14.20
C PRO A 416 -5.36 -10.58 -13.29
N LEU A 417 -4.95 -9.33 -13.40
CA LEU A 417 -5.52 -8.17 -12.71
C LEU A 417 -5.80 -7.05 -13.72
N PRO A 418 -6.75 -7.26 -14.66
CA PRO A 418 -6.91 -6.37 -15.82
C PRO A 418 -7.48 -5.00 -15.46
N VAL A 419 -8.08 -4.83 -14.29
CA VAL A 419 -8.66 -3.55 -13.88
C VAL A 419 -7.60 -2.72 -13.16
N MET A 420 -7.17 -1.65 -13.79
CA MET A 420 -6.07 -0.75 -13.38
C MET A 420 -4.72 -1.48 -13.20
N GLY A 421 -4.60 -2.73 -13.68
CA GLY A 421 -3.45 -3.58 -13.40
C GLY A 421 -3.35 -4.08 -11.96
N MET A 422 -4.41 -3.97 -11.15
CA MET A 422 -4.41 -4.27 -9.71
C MET A 422 -5.61 -5.09 -9.23
N ILE A 423 -6.74 -5.10 -9.94
CA ILE A 423 -7.97 -5.74 -9.49
C ILE A 423 -8.35 -6.86 -10.44
N THR A 424 -8.65 -8.04 -9.88
CA THR A 424 -9.14 -9.19 -10.62
C THR A 424 -10.60 -9.02 -11.04
N GLU A 425 -10.96 -9.61 -12.17
CA GLU A 425 -12.35 -9.81 -12.57
C GLU A 425 -12.88 -11.18 -12.12
N ASN A 426 -11.99 -12.04 -11.65
CA ASN A 426 -12.32 -13.34 -11.10
C ASN A 426 -12.85 -13.21 -9.66
N GLY A 427 -13.52 -14.25 -9.17
CA GLY A 427 -13.95 -14.29 -7.77
C GLY A 427 -12.77 -14.36 -6.79
N GLU A 428 -13.03 -14.02 -5.54
CA GLU A 428 -12.05 -14.01 -4.44
C GLU A 428 -11.36 -15.37 -4.25
N ALA A 429 -12.16 -16.45 -4.25
CA ALA A 429 -11.64 -17.81 -4.07
C ALA A 429 -10.69 -18.24 -5.20
N THR A 430 -10.95 -17.78 -6.44
CA THR A 430 -10.09 -18.04 -7.59
C THR A 430 -8.77 -17.30 -7.40
N LEU A 431 -8.83 -16.01 -7.06
CA LEU A 431 -7.64 -15.19 -6.82
C LEU A 431 -6.78 -15.76 -5.68
N GLU A 432 -7.39 -16.19 -4.58
CA GLU A 432 -6.69 -16.78 -3.45
C GLU A 432 -5.95 -18.05 -3.87
N THR A 433 -6.60 -18.92 -4.63
CA THR A 433 -5.99 -20.13 -5.16
C THR A 433 -4.81 -19.80 -6.10
N GLU A 434 -5.01 -18.88 -7.04
CA GLU A 434 -3.97 -18.44 -7.98
C GLU A 434 -2.74 -17.86 -7.24
N LEU A 435 -2.95 -17.03 -6.21
CA LEU A 435 -1.88 -16.45 -5.41
C LEU A 435 -1.12 -17.49 -4.58
N ARG A 436 -1.83 -18.43 -3.97
CA ARG A 436 -1.21 -19.53 -3.22
C ARG A 436 -0.33 -20.38 -4.13
N GLU A 437 -0.85 -20.86 -5.25
CA GLU A 437 -0.10 -21.65 -6.22
C GLU A 437 1.09 -20.87 -6.82
N MET A 438 0.94 -19.56 -6.98
CA MET A 438 2.05 -18.68 -7.41
C MET A 438 3.17 -18.66 -6.37
N LYS A 439 2.83 -18.51 -5.07
CA LYS A 439 3.82 -18.50 -3.98
C LYS A 439 4.52 -19.86 -3.84
N GLU A 440 3.77 -20.95 -3.87
CA GLU A 440 4.31 -22.32 -3.84
C GLU A 440 5.32 -22.50 -4.98
N LYS A 441 4.97 -22.10 -6.19
CA LYS A 441 5.86 -22.22 -7.35
C LYS A 441 7.12 -21.36 -7.23
N LEU A 442 7.04 -20.17 -6.67
CA LEU A 442 8.18 -19.30 -6.42
C LEU A 442 9.14 -19.91 -5.37
N HIS A 443 8.61 -20.55 -4.34
CA HIS A 443 9.44 -21.30 -3.37
C HIS A 443 10.13 -22.50 -4.02
N GLU A 444 9.45 -23.26 -4.88
CA GLU A 444 10.08 -24.32 -5.67
C GLU A 444 11.20 -23.78 -6.58
N MET A 445 11.05 -22.55 -7.08
CA MET A 445 12.05 -21.88 -7.91
C MET A 445 13.17 -21.22 -7.10
N GLY A 446 13.25 -21.45 -5.78
CA GLY A 446 14.38 -21.09 -4.94
C GLY A 446 14.24 -19.85 -4.08
N ILE A 447 13.05 -19.27 -3.98
CA ILE A 447 12.77 -18.21 -3.00
C ILE A 447 12.67 -18.84 -1.59
N SER A 448 13.26 -18.17 -0.59
CA SER A 448 13.22 -18.63 0.80
C SER A 448 11.80 -18.85 1.31
N LEU A 449 11.57 -19.93 2.04
CA LEU A 449 10.29 -20.22 2.69
C LEU A 449 9.94 -19.19 3.79
N ASN A 450 10.93 -18.48 4.29
CA ASN A 450 10.73 -17.43 5.30
C ASN A 450 10.31 -16.06 4.68
N MET A 451 10.30 -15.96 3.35
CA MET A 451 9.94 -14.73 2.63
C MET A 451 8.56 -14.87 1.98
N ASP A 452 7.68 -13.88 2.13
CA ASP A 452 6.56 -13.75 1.18
C ASP A 452 7.11 -13.32 -0.19
N PRO A 453 7.08 -14.21 -1.22
CA PRO A 453 7.76 -13.94 -2.48
C PRO A 453 7.12 -12.82 -3.31
N LEU A 454 5.89 -12.40 -2.98
CA LEU A 454 5.18 -11.33 -3.69
C LEU A 454 5.38 -9.95 -3.02
N MET A 455 5.87 -9.93 -1.78
CA MET A 455 6.08 -8.69 -1.03
C MET A 455 7.10 -7.76 -1.72
N PRO A 456 8.30 -8.21 -2.13
CA PRO A 456 9.27 -7.32 -2.79
C PRO A 456 8.73 -6.67 -4.06
N LEU A 457 7.90 -7.39 -4.82
CA LEU A 457 7.28 -6.88 -6.05
C LEU A 457 6.34 -5.68 -5.80
N ARG A 458 5.82 -5.52 -4.59
CA ARG A 458 4.94 -4.41 -4.23
C ARG A 458 5.71 -3.21 -3.70
N TYR A 459 6.81 -3.42 -2.97
CA TYR A 459 7.46 -2.37 -2.20
C TYR A 459 8.80 -1.89 -2.77
N LEU A 460 9.44 -2.67 -3.65
CA LEU A 460 10.77 -2.34 -4.14
C LEU A 460 10.82 -1.05 -4.99
N SER A 461 9.68 -0.66 -5.54
CA SER A 461 9.52 0.59 -6.31
C SER A 461 8.92 1.75 -5.51
N SER A 462 8.65 1.57 -4.19
CA SER A 462 8.07 2.64 -3.37
C SER A 462 9.13 3.71 -3.05
N PRO A 463 9.04 4.93 -3.60
CA PRO A 463 10.05 5.97 -3.39
C PRO A 463 9.97 6.60 -1.99
N THR A 464 9.12 6.07 -1.11
CA THR A 464 8.82 6.59 0.22
C THR A 464 9.43 5.77 1.35
N LEU A 465 9.91 4.56 1.03
CA LEU A 465 10.49 3.64 2.01
C LEU A 465 12.02 3.63 1.92
N PRO A 466 12.77 3.55 3.05
CA PRO A 466 14.23 3.43 3.05
C PRO A 466 14.66 2.04 2.56
N GLU A 467 15.96 1.83 2.19
CA GLU A 467 17.00 2.85 1.94
C GLU A 467 17.18 3.09 0.44
N ILE A 468 17.00 2.03 -0.40
CA ILE A 468 17.25 2.06 -1.83
C ILE A 468 16.07 1.51 -2.61
N ARG A 469 15.64 2.22 -3.63
CA ARG A 469 14.44 1.90 -4.43
C ARG A 469 14.71 2.02 -5.92
N ILE A 470 13.96 1.27 -6.71
CA ILE A 470 14.04 1.31 -8.17
C ILE A 470 12.70 1.76 -8.76
N THR A 471 12.71 2.84 -9.54
CA THR A 471 11.54 3.35 -10.28
C THR A 471 11.88 3.42 -11.76
N PRO A 472 10.90 3.65 -12.65
CA PRO A 472 11.19 3.84 -14.07
C PRO A 472 12.16 5.01 -14.36
N GLU A 473 12.25 6.01 -13.47
CA GLU A 473 13.12 7.17 -13.59
C GLU A 473 14.56 6.92 -13.15
N GLY A 474 14.80 5.87 -12.36
CA GLY A 474 16.12 5.53 -11.86
C GLY A 474 16.10 4.84 -10.49
N VAL A 475 17.30 4.67 -9.94
CA VAL A 475 17.49 4.16 -8.59
C VAL A 475 17.58 5.31 -7.61
N TYR A 476 16.80 5.27 -6.53
CA TYR A 476 16.77 6.28 -5.49
C TYR A 476 17.40 5.76 -4.21
N ILE A 477 18.22 6.59 -3.57
CA ILE A 477 18.65 6.40 -2.18
C ILE A 477 17.79 7.32 -1.32
N ILE A 478 17.13 6.73 -0.33
CA ILE A 478 16.22 7.40 0.60
C ILE A 478 16.84 7.33 1.98
N LYS A 479 17.19 8.48 2.52
CA LYS A 479 17.82 8.60 3.82
C LYS A 479 17.34 9.87 4.52
N ASP A 480 16.96 9.76 5.78
CA ASP A 480 16.54 10.87 6.64
C ASP A 480 15.48 11.79 5.97
N GLY A 481 14.45 11.18 5.36
CA GLY A 481 13.39 11.89 4.65
C GLY A 481 13.80 12.61 3.35
N SER A 482 15.05 12.44 2.92
CA SER A 482 15.53 12.93 1.63
C SER A 482 15.67 11.79 0.63
N SER A 483 15.24 12.02 -0.61
CA SER A 483 15.45 11.09 -1.71
C SER A 483 16.47 11.66 -2.71
N ARG A 484 17.42 10.85 -3.12
CA ARG A 484 18.44 11.19 -4.12
C ARG A 484 18.39 10.22 -5.27
N LEU A 485 18.16 10.72 -6.48
CA LEU A 485 18.29 9.95 -7.70
C LEU A 485 19.78 9.64 -7.96
N CYS A 486 20.10 8.34 -8.03
CA CYS A 486 21.41 7.88 -8.46
C CYS A 486 21.40 7.77 -10.00
N LYS A 487 22.14 8.66 -10.66
CA LYS A 487 22.44 8.47 -12.07
C LYS A 487 23.40 7.28 -12.18
N GLY A 488 22.99 6.22 -12.85
CA GLY A 488 23.74 4.99 -13.07
C GLY A 488 25.10 5.18 -13.74
#